data_e39b41e30064e5c684926becf69bfe9e
#
_entry.id   e39b41e30064e5c684926becf69bfe9e
#
_cell.length_a   1.000
_cell.length_b   1.000
_cell.length_c   1.000
_cell.angle_alpha   90.00
_cell.angle_beta   90.00
_cell.angle_gamma   90.00
#
_symmetry.space_group_name_H-M   'P 1'
#
loop_
_entity.id
_entity.type
_entity.pdbx_description
1 polymer ?
#
loop_
_entity_poly.entity_id
_entity_poly.type
_entity_poly.pdbx_seq_one_letter_code
_entity_poly.pdbx_strand_id
1 'polypeptide(L)'
;MKRHFDMARPYPLLAAFAAGLLLSSMAVSGVEAAPKPYSAPVSPMTVQTQTSGARTQVLNLAKGRSAVVDLPVDAADVFVSNPAVADAVLRTPRRIFVLGVAAGQSDAIFFDATGRQILNLQIRVGVSTDQLSDTVQKLYPQSDVQVQSVNGYVILSGVVANASESEAIQRLSVAFAEKPENIINMLSVAGKDQVSLKVRIVEVQKSSIKQMGFNFNGLSGQTGEVQYALQNAPTYGTNGKALGGMKIGYADKLLSASLQAFERVGLVRTLAEPNLAAVSGESAKFLAGGEFPVPVAKDTQGRVTVEFKTYGVGLGFTPVVLSNGTISLKLSTEVSEIVNTGSFSLDDTFTIPGLSVRRAETTVELPSGGSLMIAGLLQSKYKQSIDALPGMTTIPVLGALFRSRDFLDEQTEMVVIVTPYIISAKSPDAFQTPADNFQVASDLESVFLGRLNKSVRAKRGEVAEAPPLAGSYQAPIGYVIE
;
A
#
# COMPACT_ATOMS: atom_id res chain seq x y z
N MET A 1 21.54 30.50 -54.25
CA MET A 1 23.00 30.39 -54.51
C MET A 1 23.47 29.12 -53.79
N LYS A 2 23.40 27.95 -54.44
CA LYS A 2 24.44 27.14 -55.12
C LYS A 2 25.72 27.02 -54.27
N ARG A 3 26.07 25.81 -53.77
CA ARG A 3 26.71 24.60 -54.40
C ARG A 3 26.85 23.56 -53.31
N HIS A 4 26.36 22.34 -53.42
CA HIS A 4 26.97 21.13 -53.98
C HIS A 4 28.48 20.94 -53.74
N PHE A 5 28.84 19.88 -53.00
CA PHE A 5 29.91 18.96 -53.44
C PHE A 5 29.70 17.57 -52.83
N ASP A 6 29.70 16.64 -53.72
CA ASP A 6 29.65 15.21 -53.74
C ASP A 6 31.04 14.58 -53.53
N MET A 7 31.10 13.26 -53.42
CA MET A 7 32.20 12.28 -53.58
C MET A 7 32.68 11.59 -52.31
N ALA A 8 32.83 10.31 -52.20
CA ALA A 8 32.76 9.13 -53.08
C ALA A 8 33.18 7.92 -52.20
N ARG A 9 32.61 6.77 -52.50
CA ARG A 9 33.07 5.44 -52.01
C ARG A 9 34.45 5.10 -52.60
N PRO A 10 35.19 4.08 -52.06
CA PRO A 10 35.05 2.73 -52.61
C PRO A 10 35.21 1.57 -51.60
N TYR A 11 34.62 0.44 -51.95
CA TYR A 11 35.00 -0.92 -51.55
C TYR A 11 36.34 -1.31 -52.21
N PRO A 12 37.09 -2.35 -51.70
CA PRO A 12 36.97 -3.67 -52.31
C PRO A 12 37.16 -4.88 -51.36
N LEU A 13 36.41 -5.96 -51.60
CA LEU A 13 36.80 -7.24 -52.20
C LEU A 13 37.57 -8.28 -51.34
N LEU A 14 36.86 -9.42 -51.14
CA LEU A 14 37.24 -10.82 -51.30
C LEU A 14 38.36 -11.44 -50.46
N ALA A 15 37.95 -12.46 -49.67
CA ALA A 15 38.55 -13.80 -49.84
C ALA A 15 37.64 -14.86 -49.24
N ALA A 16 37.26 -15.79 -50.09
CA ALA A 16 36.56 -17.04 -49.81
C ALA A 16 37.51 -18.05 -49.16
N PHE A 17 37.05 -18.86 -48.22
CA PHE A 17 37.50 -20.24 -48.07
C PHE A 17 36.35 -21.14 -47.67
N ALA A 18 36.17 -22.16 -48.46
CA ALA A 18 35.21 -23.22 -48.35
C ALA A 18 35.65 -24.31 -47.37
N ALA A 19 34.72 -25.03 -46.84
CA ALA A 19 34.66 -26.48 -46.63
C ALA A 19 34.27 -26.89 -45.22
N GLY A 20 33.26 -27.75 -45.17
CA GLY A 20 32.99 -28.57 -43.99
C GLY A 20 31.50 -28.84 -43.74
N LEU A 21 30.88 -29.59 -44.64
CA LEU A 21 29.62 -30.33 -44.34
C LEU A 21 29.80 -31.21 -43.11
N LEU A 22 28.97 -31.06 -42.12
CA LEU A 22 28.46 -32.15 -41.29
C LEU A 22 27.05 -31.80 -40.85
N LEU A 23 26.09 -32.38 -41.55
CA LEU A 23 24.71 -32.55 -41.08
C LEU A 23 24.71 -33.41 -39.83
N SER A 24 24.35 -32.85 -38.69
CA SER A 24 23.75 -33.63 -37.61
C SER A 24 22.32 -33.10 -37.39
N SER A 25 21.39 -33.87 -37.96
CA SER A 25 19.97 -33.76 -37.67
C SER A 25 19.72 -34.05 -36.20
N MET A 26 19.59 -33.00 -35.39
CA MET A 26 18.92 -33.14 -34.07
C MET A 26 17.42 -33.11 -34.28
N ALA A 27 16.82 -34.30 -34.27
CA ALA A 27 15.41 -34.46 -34.13
C ALA A 27 14.96 -33.78 -32.79
N VAL A 28 14.20 -32.72 -32.92
CA VAL A 28 13.42 -32.16 -31.81
C VAL A 28 12.33 -33.17 -31.54
N SER A 29 12.55 -34.06 -30.56
CA SER A 29 11.50 -34.90 -29.98
C SER A 29 10.57 -33.93 -29.23
N GLY A 30 9.43 -33.64 -29.84
CA GLY A 30 8.30 -33.07 -29.15
C GLY A 30 7.94 -34.01 -27.99
N VAL A 31 8.18 -33.56 -26.75
CA VAL A 31 7.59 -34.22 -25.59
C VAL A 31 6.13 -33.81 -25.60
N GLU A 32 5.34 -34.64 -26.23
CA GLU A 32 3.90 -34.69 -26.10
C GLU A 32 3.60 -35.09 -24.67
N ALA A 33 3.07 -34.14 -23.88
CA ALA A 33 2.66 -34.38 -22.51
C ALA A 33 1.57 -35.48 -22.54
N ALA A 34 1.93 -36.68 -22.09
CA ALA A 34 0.98 -37.76 -21.90
C ALA A 34 -0.14 -37.32 -20.97
N PRO A 35 -1.42 -37.57 -21.32
CA PRO A 35 -2.53 -37.28 -20.42
C PRO A 35 -2.35 -38.08 -19.14
N LYS A 36 -2.37 -37.40 -17.98
CA LYS A 36 -2.34 -38.06 -16.67
C LYS A 36 -3.49 -39.06 -16.60
N PRO A 37 -3.25 -40.31 -16.18
CA PRO A 37 -4.30 -41.32 -16.09
C PRO A 37 -5.38 -40.89 -15.10
N TYR A 38 -6.62 -40.94 -15.58
CA TYR A 38 -7.83 -40.78 -14.78
C TYR A 38 -7.80 -41.87 -13.69
N SER A 39 -7.82 -41.46 -12.42
CA SER A 39 -7.88 -42.38 -11.29
C SER A 39 -9.22 -43.12 -11.31
N ALA A 40 -9.16 -44.39 -11.61
CA ALA A 40 -10.27 -45.32 -11.49
C ALA A 40 -10.79 -45.36 -10.04
N PRO A 41 -12.08 -45.73 -9.82
CA PRO A 41 -12.64 -45.90 -8.49
C PRO A 41 -11.79 -46.87 -7.68
N VAL A 42 -11.42 -46.49 -6.48
CA VAL A 42 -10.50 -47.19 -5.57
C VAL A 42 -11.06 -48.59 -5.29
N SER A 43 -10.53 -49.59 -5.98
CA SER A 43 -10.74 -50.99 -5.64
C SER A 43 -10.10 -51.27 -4.28
N PRO A 44 -10.64 -52.16 -3.45
CA PRO A 44 -10.03 -52.54 -2.19
C PRO A 44 -8.58 -52.98 -2.44
N MET A 45 -7.66 -52.36 -1.73
CA MET A 45 -6.23 -52.61 -1.89
C MET A 45 -5.90 -54.03 -1.46
N THR A 46 -5.59 -54.91 -2.42
CA THR A 46 -5.18 -56.28 -2.14
C THR A 46 -3.66 -56.33 -2.06
N VAL A 47 -3.14 -56.54 -0.90
CA VAL A 47 -1.70 -56.67 -0.66
C VAL A 47 -1.31 -58.14 -0.75
N GLN A 48 -0.55 -58.55 -1.80
CA GLN A 48 -0.02 -59.87 -1.95
C GLN A 48 1.34 -60.02 -1.28
N THR A 49 1.49 -60.94 -0.33
CA THR A 49 2.74 -61.26 0.35
C THR A 49 3.46 -62.42 -0.30
N GLN A 50 4.71 -62.21 -0.72
CA GLN A 50 5.60 -63.32 -1.17
C GLN A 50 6.36 -63.91 0.01
N THR A 51 6.57 -65.21 -0.04
CA THR A 51 7.02 -66.10 1.03
C THR A 51 8.53 -65.94 1.37
N SER A 52 8.92 -65.64 2.62
CA SER A 52 9.87 -66.29 3.51
C SER A 52 10.36 -65.35 4.65
N GLY A 53 10.16 -65.84 5.90
CA GLY A 53 10.56 -65.16 7.15
C GLY A 53 9.45 -64.24 7.67
N ALA A 54 9.37 -64.10 8.99
CA ALA A 54 8.45 -63.14 9.65
C ALA A 54 8.63 -61.74 9.06
N ARG A 55 7.75 -61.30 8.21
CA ARG A 55 7.83 -59.99 7.51
C ARG A 55 6.99 -58.95 8.23
N THR A 56 7.60 -57.83 8.45
CA THR A 56 6.86 -56.62 8.86
C THR A 56 6.40 -55.89 7.62
N GLN A 57 5.10 -55.58 7.52
CA GLN A 57 4.50 -54.84 6.43
C GLN A 57 3.72 -53.65 6.97
N VAL A 58 3.79 -52.50 6.30
CA VAL A 58 3.07 -51.27 6.71
C VAL A 58 1.81 -51.14 5.87
N LEU A 59 0.66 -51.00 6.53
CA LEU A 59 -0.62 -50.70 5.95
C LEU A 59 -1.10 -49.32 6.35
N ASN A 60 -1.16 -48.40 5.42
CA ASN A 60 -1.76 -47.07 5.64
C ASN A 60 -3.25 -47.15 5.33
N LEU A 61 -4.09 -46.76 6.28
CA LEU A 61 -5.55 -46.87 6.17
C LEU A 61 -6.18 -45.55 6.60
N ALA A 62 -7.16 -45.07 5.87
CA ALA A 62 -7.94 -43.94 6.33
C ALA A 62 -9.00 -44.39 7.37
N LYS A 63 -9.29 -43.51 8.32
CA LYS A 63 -10.33 -43.72 9.34
C LYS A 63 -11.67 -44.09 8.64
N GLY A 64 -12.34 -45.12 9.15
CA GLY A 64 -13.58 -45.64 8.60
C GLY A 64 -13.42 -46.44 7.32
N ARG A 65 -12.21 -46.69 6.83
CA ARG A 65 -11.93 -47.54 5.66
C ARG A 65 -11.50 -48.93 6.10
N SER A 66 -11.77 -49.88 5.22
CA SER A 66 -11.33 -51.28 5.38
C SER A 66 -10.39 -51.65 4.25
N ALA A 67 -9.41 -52.49 4.56
CA ALA A 67 -8.54 -53.14 3.60
C ALA A 67 -8.61 -54.67 3.74
N VAL A 68 -8.35 -55.35 2.64
CA VAL A 68 -8.26 -56.79 2.63
C VAL A 68 -6.81 -57.19 2.48
N VAL A 69 -6.33 -58.01 3.39
CA VAL A 69 -4.97 -58.53 3.40
C VAL A 69 -5.04 -60.05 3.15
N ASP A 70 -4.40 -60.54 2.08
CA ASP A 70 -4.29 -61.95 1.76
C ASP A 70 -2.98 -62.50 2.33
N LEU A 71 -3.06 -63.53 3.17
CA LEU A 71 -1.92 -64.20 3.77
C LEU A 71 -1.42 -65.36 2.89
N PRO A 72 -0.08 -65.61 2.88
CA PRO A 72 0.52 -66.69 2.10
C PRO A 72 0.26 -68.07 2.73
N VAL A 73 0.01 -68.12 4.03
CA VAL A 73 -0.21 -69.33 4.83
C VAL A 73 -1.49 -69.16 5.66
N ASP A 74 -2.13 -70.26 6.02
CA ASP A 74 -3.34 -70.24 6.83
C ASP A 74 -3.03 -69.68 8.24
N ALA A 75 -3.70 -68.62 8.64
CA ALA A 75 -3.65 -68.08 9.99
C ALA A 75 -4.69 -68.73 10.87
N ALA A 76 -4.29 -69.12 12.06
CA ALA A 76 -5.12 -69.69 13.10
C ALA A 76 -5.59 -68.63 14.11
N ASP A 77 -4.77 -67.62 14.34
CA ASP A 77 -5.04 -66.59 15.33
C ASP A 77 -4.49 -65.23 14.91
N VAL A 78 -5.11 -64.14 15.43
CA VAL A 78 -4.71 -62.75 15.23
C VAL A 78 -4.69 -61.99 16.54
N PHE A 79 -3.57 -61.31 16.80
CA PHE A 79 -3.44 -60.43 17.93
C PHE A 79 -3.33 -58.98 17.43
N VAL A 80 -4.22 -58.10 17.91
CA VAL A 80 -4.18 -56.66 17.65
C VAL A 80 -3.77 -55.91 18.89
N SER A 81 -2.69 -55.12 18.79
CA SER A 81 -2.12 -54.43 19.94
C SER A 81 -3.06 -53.31 20.46
N ASN A 82 -3.75 -52.60 19.57
CA ASN A 82 -4.69 -51.52 19.94
C ASN A 82 -5.96 -51.56 19.10
N PRO A 83 -7.01 -52.30 19.57
CA PRO A 83 -8.28 -52.46 18.88
C PRO A 83 -9.05 -51.12 18.75
N ALA A 84 -8.75 -50.10 19.62
CA ALA A 84 -9.38 -48.81 19.52
C ALA A 84 -8.92 -48.00 18.28
N VAL A 85 -7.74 -48.32 17.72
CA VAL A 85 -7.18 -47.68 16.53
C VAL A 85 -7.51 -48.47 15.27
N ALA A 86 -7.26 -49.76 15.30
CA ALA A 86 -7.56 -50.62 14.17
C ALA A 86 -8.03 -52.01 14.68
N ASP A 87 -9.01 -52.55 13.99
CA ASP A 87 -9.51 -53.93 14.25
C ASP A 87 -9.20 -54.81 13.06
N ALA A 88 -8.85 -56.09 13.33
CA ALA A 88 -8.54 -57.05 12.30
C ALA A 88 -9.37 -58.32 12.50
N VAL A 89 -10.22 -58.66 11.52
CA VAL A 89 -11.12 -59.78 11.57
C VAL A 89 -10.73 -60.84 10.54
N LEU A 90 -10.46 -62.05 11.00
CA LEU A 90 -10.20 -63.22 10.15
C LEU A 90 -11.51 -63.77 9.60
N ARG A 91 -11.74 -63.62 8.29
CA ARG A 91 -12.96 -64.15 7.63
C ARG A 91 -12.75 -65.55 7.03
N THR A 92 -11.56 -65.78 6.52
CA THR A 92 -11.08 -67.07 6.04
C THR A 92 -9.63 -67.26 6.50
N PRO A 93 -9.11 -68.48 6.56
CA PRO A 93 -7.75 -68.71 7.03
C PRO A 93 -6.65 -67.89 6.34
N ARG A 94 -6.93 -67.37 5.13
CA ARG A 94 -5.94 -66.59 4.35
C ARG A 94 -6.38 -65.17 4.05
N ARG A 95 -7.62 -64.78 4.44
CA ARG A 95 -8.10 -63.43 4.12
C ARG A 95 -8.61 -62.72 5.34
N ILE A 96 -8.00 -61.56 5.57
CA ILE A 96 -8.24 -60.73 6.73
C ILE A 96 -8.82 -59.39 6.29
N PHE A 97 -9.79 -58.92 7.03
CA PHE A 97 -10.33 -57.61 6.89
C PHE A 97 -9.78 -56.75 8.01
N VAL A 98 -9.08 -55.66 7.65
CA VAL A 98 -8.56 -54.68 8.59
C VAL A 98 -9.42 -53.43 8.48
N LEU A 99 -9.95 -52.97 9.62
CA LEU A 99 -10.78 -51.78 9.72
C LEU A 99 -10.04 -50.70 10.53
N GLY A 100 -9.90 -49.49 9.97
CA GLY A 100 -9.39 -48.33 10.70
C GLY A 100 -10.49 -47.66 11.52
N VAL A 101 -10.42 -47.72 12.84
CA VAL A 101 -11.45 -47.21 13.74
C VAL A 101 -11.16 -45.75 14.14
N ALA A 102 -9.95 -45.46 14.60
CA ALA A 102 -9.52 -44.12 15.02
C ALA A 102 -8.09 -43.83 14.54
N ALA A 103 -7.74 -42.55 14.42
CA ALA A 103 -6.40 -42.11 14.04
C ALA A 103 -5.34 -42.60 15.07
N GLY A 104 -4.26 -43.17 14.57
CA GLY A 104 -3.18 -43.71 15.41
C GLY A 104 -2.42 -44.85 14.73
N GLN A 105 -1.67 -45.60 15.53
CA GLN A 105 -0.89 -46.76 15.07
C GLN A 105 -1.27 -47.96 15.90
N SER A 106 -1.38 -49.11 15.24
CA SER A 106 -1.65 -50.43 15.83
C SER A 106 -0.90 -51.49 15.06
N ASP A 107 -0.43 -52.52 15.76
CA ASP A 107 0.18 -53.68 15.13
C ASP A 107 -0.78 -54.85 15.18
N ALA A 108 -0.91 -55.59 14.07
CA ALA A 108 -1.64 -56.85 13.99
C ALA A 108 -0.65 -57.96 13.66
N ILE A 109 -0.56 -58.93 14.55
CA ILE A 109 0.36 -60.08 14.44
C ILE A 109 -0.49 -61.33 14.15
N PHE A 110 -0.13 -62.04 13.12
CA PHE A 110 -0.83 -63.23 12.66
C PHE A 110 0.00 -64.49 12.95
N PHE A 111 -0.65 -65.51 13.51
CA PHE A 111 -0.03 -66.76 13.89
C PHE A 111 -0.62 -67.94 13.15
N ASP A 112 0.20 -68.96 12.84
CA ASP A 112 -0.25 -70.26 12.29
C ASP A 112 -0.77 -71.21 13.40
N ALA A 113 -1.30 -72.36 13.04
CA ALA A 113 -1.77 -73.35 13.98
C ALA A 113 -0.66 -73.91 14.89
N THR A 114 0.62 -73.69 14.58
CA THR A 114 1.78 -74.08 15.37
C THR A 114 2.31 -72.94 16.29
N GLY A 115 1.64 -71.79 16.27
CA GLY A 115 2.07 -70.62 17.07
C GLY A 115 3.24 -69.83 16.47
N ARG A 116 3.63 -70.07 15.22
CA ARG A 116 4.66 -69.29 14.51
C ARG A 116 4.06 -68.06 13.92
N GLN A 117 4.78 -66.95 14.01
CA GLN A 117 4.40 -65.69 13.40
C GLN A 117 4.47 -65.76 11.85
N ILE A 118 3.38 -65.47 11.18
CA ILE A 118 3.25 -65.42 9.70
C ILE A 118 3.59 -64.02 9.19
N LEU A 119 2.98 -63.00 9.81
CA LEU A 119 3.08 -61.60 9.40
C LEU A 119 2.92 -60.69 10.63
N ASN A 120 3.73 -59.62 10.68
CA ASN A 120 3.48 -58.45 11.52
C ASN A 120 3.02 -57.30 10.61
N LEU A 121 1.76 -56.87 10.75
CA LEU A 121 1.17 -55.79 9.98
C LEU A 121 1.14 -54.51 10.84
N GLN A 122 1.97 -53.56 10.51
CA GLN A 122 1.91 -52.22 11.13
C GLN A 122 0.80 -51.41 10.46
N ILE A 123 -0.28 -51.14 11.20
CA ILE A 123 -1.44 -50.43 10.69
C ILE A 123 -1.33 -48.97 11.14
N ARG A 124 -1.29 -48.05 10.20
CA ARG A 124 -1.32 -46.62 10.42
C ARG A 124 -2.63 -46.07 9.96
N VAL A 125 -3.49 -45.66 10.89
CA VAL A 125 -4.77 -45.06 10.58
C VAL A 125 -4.64 -43.54 10.66
N GLY A 126 -4.94 -42.87 9.54
CA GLY A 126 -4.88 -41.44 9.42
C GLY A 126 -6.17 -40.81 8.91
N VAL A 127 -6.18 -39.51 8.81
CA VAL A 127 -7.24 -38.74 8.16
C VAL A 127 -7.18 -38.99 6.65
N SER A 128 -8.34 -39.06 5.97
CA SER A 128 -8.40 -39.21 4.51
C SER A 128 -7.87 -37.97 3.81
N THR A 129 -6.57 -37.97 3.46
CA THR A 129 -5.91 -36.85 2.77
C THR A 129 -6.19 -36.81 1.28
N ASP A 130 -6.55 -37.91 0.67
CA ASP A 130 -6.76 -38.01 -0.77
C ASP A 130 -7.92 -37.10 -1.23
N GLN A 131 -9.03 -37.13 -0.50
CA GLN A 131 -10.18 -36.26 -0.81
C GLN A 131 -9.87 -34.77 -0.63
N LEU A 132 -9.08 -34.43 0.40
CA LEU A 132 -8.65 -33.06 0.62
C LEU A 132 -7.69 -32.62 -0.48
N SER A 133 -6.71 -33.45 -0.81
CA SER A 133 -5.76 -33.19 -1.90
C SER A 133 -6.46 -32.97 -3.24
N ASP A 134 -7.40 -33.89 -3.60
CA ASP A 134 -8.21 -33.76 -4.83
C ASP A 134 -9.05 -32.47 -4.83
N THR A 135 -9.62 -32.09 -3.69
CA THR A 135 -10.45 -30.89 -3.57
C THR A 135 -9.59 -29.64 -3.70
N VAL A 136 -8.44 -29.61 -3.04
CA VAL A 136 -7.49 -28.49 -3.15
C VAL A 136 -7.00 -28.34 -4.59
N GLN A 137 -6.62 -29.43 -5.26
CA GLN A 137 -6.14 -29.39 -6.64
C GLN A 137 -7.21 -28.95 -7.65
N LYS A 138 -8.48 -29.29 -7.40
CA LYS A 138 -9.60 -28.81 -8.23
C LYS A 138 -9.91 -27.33 -8.04
N LEU A 139 -9.83 -26.83 -6.81
CA LEU A 139 -10.13 -25.44 -6.50
C LEU A 139 -8.95 -24.50 -6.81
N TYR A 140 -7.72 -24.99 -6.62
CA TYR A 140 -6.50 -24.21 -6.80
C TYR A 140 -5.50 -24.93 -7.73
N PRO A 141 -5.78 -25.04 -9.04
CA PRO A 141 -4.96 -25.82 -9.97
C PRO A 141 -3.56 -25.21 -10.21
N GLN A 142 -3.36 -23.94 -9.86
CA GLN A 142 -2.08 -23.23 -9.97
C GLN A 142 -1.15 -23.48 -8.78
N SER A 143 -1.67 -24.02 -7.68
CA SER A 143 -0.93 -24.22 -6.44
C SER A 143 -0.43 -25.67 -6.35
N ASP A 144 0.84 -25.83 -5.97
CA ASP A 144 1.45 -27.16 -5.72
C ASP A 144 1.38 -27.45 -4.22
N VAL A 145 0.24 -27.97 -3.78
CA VAL A 145 -0.04 -28.26 -2.37
C VAL A 145 -0.01 -29.76 -2.14
N GLN A 146 0.82 -30.20 -1.23
CA GLN A 146 0.88 -31.57 -0.74
C GLN A 146 0.22 -31.68 0.63
N VAL A 147 -0.70 -32.61 0.75
CA VAL A 147 -1.42 -32.89 2.00
C VAL A 147 -0.93 -34.21 2.55
N GLN A 148 -0.43 -34.21 3.78
CA GLN A 148 0.03 -35.40 4.47
C GLN A 148 -0.69 -35.59 5.80
N SER A 149 -0.97 -36.82 6.18
CA SER A 149 -1.52 -37.14 7.49
C SER A 149 -0.48 -37.90 8.31
N VAL A 150 -0.16 -37.39 9.50
CA VAL A 150 0.79 -38.01 10.44
C VAL A 150 0.18 -37.98 11.84
N ASN A 151 -0.04 -39.17 12.43
CA ASN A 151 -0.57 -39.32 13.80
C ASN A 151 -1.83 -38.48 14.10
N GLY A 152 -2.75 -38.35 13.10
CA GLY A 152 -3.97 -37.56 13.26
C GLY A 152 -3.82 -36.06 12.99
N TYR A 153 -2.60 -35.59 12.72
CA TYR A 153 -2.36 -34.24 12.22
C TYR A 153 -2.44 -34.21 10.69
N VAL A 154 -2.98 -33.12 10.16
CA VAL A 154 -2.96 -32.80 8.74
C VAL A 154 -1.88 -31.76 8.49
N ILE A 155 -0.86 -32.12 7.75
CA ILE A 155 0.25 -31.24 7.38
C ILE A 155 0.01 -30.75 5.95
N LEU A 156 -0.09 -29.45 5.78
CA LEU A 156 -0.15 -28.79 4.48
C LEU A 156 1.24 -28.27 4.15
N SER A 157 1.82 -28.72 3.05
CA SER A 157 3.15 -28.30 2.57
C SER A 157 3.10 -27.98 1.09
N GLY A 158 4.05 -27.18 0.62
CA GLY A 158 4.13 -26.79 -0.78
C GLY A 158 4.05 -25.29 -1.01
N VAL A 159 3.68 -24.89 -2.23
CA VAL A 159 3.72 -23.51 -2.68
C VAL A 159 2.34 -23.07 -3.19
N VAL A 160 1.83 -21.97 -2.67
CA VAL A 160 0.56 -21.35 -3.10
C VAL A 160 0.82 -20.00 -3.76
N ALA A 161 -0.08 -19.55 -4.61
CA ALA A 161 0.11 -18.32 -5.38
C ALA A 161 0.09 -17.06 -4.48
N ASN A 162 -0.77 -17.01 -3.47
CA ASN A 162 -0.91 -15.85 -2.58
C ASN A 162 -1.32 -16.24 -1.15
N ALA A 163 -1.23 -15.29 -0.22
CA ALA A 163 -1.56 -15.50 1.20
C ALA A 163 -3.05 -15.83 1.41
N SER A 164 -3.94 -15.25 0.61
CA SER A 164 -5.38 -15.53 0.68
C SER A 164 -5.72 -16.99 0.34
N GLU A 165 -5.02 -17.58 -0.62
CA GLU A 165 -5.14 -19.02 -0.93
C GLU A 165 -4.66 -19.89 0.22
N SER A 166 -3.53 -19.55 0.85
CA SER A 166 -3.04 -20.27 2.03
C SER A 166 -4.08 -20.33 3.14
N GLU A 167 -4.71 -19.19 3.46
CA GLU A 167 -5.77 -19.14 4.47
C GLU A 167 -7.03 -19.90 4.04
N ALA A 168 -7.40 -19.82 2.76
CA ALA A 168 -8.57 -20.55 2.24
C ALA A 168 -8.35 -22.07 2.28
N ILE A 169 -7.16 -22.56 1.91
CA ILE A 169 -6.79 -23.96 2.00
C ILE A 169 -6.75 -24.43 3.46
N GLN A 170 -6.23 -23.61 4.36
CA GLN A 170 -6.24 -23.90 5.78
C GLN A 170 -7.67 -24.03 6.32
N ARG A 171 -8.57 -23.10 6.00
CA ARG A 171 -10.00 -23.19 6.38
C ARG A 171 -10.70 -24.40 5.78
N LEU A 172 -10.40 -24.73 4.52
CA LEU A 172 -10.94 -25.95 3.90
C LEU A 172 -10.48 -27.19 4.64
N SER A 173 -9.21 -27.24 5.05
CA SER A 173 -8.63 -28.39 5.77
C SER A 173 -9.28 -28.62 7.13
N VAL A 174 -9.83 -27.57 7.77
CA VAL A 174 -10.57 -27.70 9.04
C VAL A 174 -11.79 -28.64 8.88
N ALA A 175 -12.43 -28.65 7.71
CA ALA A 175 -13.58 -29.53 7.46
C ALA A 175 -13.20 -31.02 7.41
N PHE A 176 -11.93 -31.34 7.16
CA PHE A 176 -11.39 -32.71 7.08
C PHE A 176 -10.64 -33.13 8.34
N ALA A 177 -10.18 -32.18 9.14
CA ALA A 177 -9.51 -32.47 10.41
C ALA A 177 -10.54 -32.63 11.53
N GLU A 178 -10.26 -33.51 12.53
CA GLU A 178 -11.13 -33.68 13.68
C GLU A 178 -11.20 -32.44 14.57
N LYS A 179 -10.07 -31.69 14.62
CA LYS A 179 -9.93 -30.44 15.38
C LYS A 179 -9.10 -29.44 14.60
N PRO A 180 -9.39 -28.15 14.68
CA PRO A 180 -8.59 -27.12 14.00
C PRO A 180 -7.11 -27.09 14.44
N GLU A 181 -6.84 -27.49 15.69
CA GLU A 181 -5.51 -27.55 16.29
C GLU A 181 -4.63 -28.65 15.65
N ASN A 182 -5.23 -29.62 14.97
CA ASN A 182 -4.52 -30.70 14.31
C ASN A 182 -4.05 -30.33 12.89
N ILE A 183 -4.16 -29.09 12.48
CA ILE A 183 -3.69 -28.62 11.16
C ILE A 183 -2.37 -27.87 11.35
N ILE A 184 -1.34 -28.35 10.66
CA ILE A 184 -0.03 -27.71 10.58
C ILE A 184 0.11 -27.10 9.19
N ASN A 185 0.03 -25.78 9.11
CA ASN A 185 0.19 -25.05 7.86
C ASN A 185 1.68 -24.72 7.65
N MET A 186 2.30 -25.36 6.66
CA MET A 186 3.68 -25.14 6.20
C MET A 186 3.69 -24.68 4.73
N LEU A 187 2.60 -24.08 4.26
CA LEU A 187 2.52 -23.55 2.91
C LEU A 187 3.41 -22.31 2.77
N SER A 188 4.20 -22.27 1.73
CA SER A 188 4.97 -21.09 1.34
C SER A 188 4.27 -20.36 0.20
N VAL A 189 4.28 -19.04 0.23
CA VAL A 189 3.70 -18.22 -0.84
C VAL A 189 4.73 -18.05 -1.95
N ALA A 190 4.37 -18.43 -3.19
CA ALA A 190 5.21 -18.26 -4.37
C ALA A 190 5.29 -16.77 -4.72
N GLY A 191 6.44 -16.18 -4.48
CA GLY A 191 6.66 -14.78 -4.80
C GLY A 191 5.74 -13.88 -3.96
N LYS A 192 6.30 -13.27 -2.93
CA LYS A 192 5.53 -12.26 -2.18
C LYS A 192 5.29 -11.08 -3.10
N ASP A 193 4.06 -10.94 -3.58
CA ASP A 193 3.66 -9.76 -4.35
C ASP A 193 3.98 -8.50 -3.56
N GLN A 194 4.65 -7.56 -4.22
CA GLN A 194 4.93 -6.25 -3.67
C GLN A 194 3.96 -5.24 -4.25
N VAL A 195 3.41 -4.42 -3.38
CA VAL A 195 2.49 -3.35 -3.76
C VAL A 195 3.13 -2.01 -3.46
N SER A 196 3.26 -1.17 -4.48
CA SER A 196 3.61 0.23 -4.33
C SER A 196 2.33 1.05 -4.28
N LEU A 197 2.14 1.81 -3.22
CA LEU A 197 1.02 2.72 -3.06
C LEU A 197 1.47 4.14 -3.33
N LYS A 198 0.85 4.79 -4.32
CA LYS A 198 0.97 6.22 -4.57
C LYS A 198 -0.25 6.92 -3.99
N VAL A 199 -0.01 7.86 -3.08
CA VAL A 199 -1.05 8.73 -2.54
C VAL A 199 -0.81 10.14 -3.06
N ARG A 200 -1.87 10.81 -3.51
CA ARG A 200 -1.84 12.20 -3.94
C ARG A 200 -2.81 13.00 -3.10
N ILE A 201 -2.30 13.97 -2.35
CA ILE A 201 -3.06 14.87 -1.51
C ILE A 201 -2.93 16.25 -2.11
N VAL A 202 -4.04 16.80 -2.58
CA VAL A 202 -4.10 18.13 -3.20
C VAL A 202 -5.03 18.99 -2.37
N GLU A 203 -4.55 20.16 -1.98
CA GLU A 203 -5.35 21.18 -1.30
C GLU A 203 -5.21 22.49 -2.06
N VAL A 204 -6.31 23.13 -2.32
CA VAL A 204 -6.38 24.44 -2.95
C VAL A 204 -7.15 25.38 -2.02
N GLN A 205 -6.51 26.45 -1.61
CA GLN A 205 -7.10 27.51 -0.80
C GLN A 205 -7.20 28.79 -1.63
N LYS A 206 -8.41 29.30 -1.77
CA LYS A 206 -8.68 30.56 -2.41
C LYS A 206 -9.19 31.57 -1.37
N SER A 207 -8.56 32.71 -1.29
CA SER A 207 -8.97 33.79 -0.41
C SER A 207 -9.26 35.05 -1.23
N SER A 208 -10.40 35.68 -0.97
CA SER A 208 -10.77 36.96 -1.57
C SER A 208 -11.17 37.94 -0.48
N ILE A 209 -10.43 39.00 -0.39
CA ILE A 209 -10.64 40.08 0.59
C ILE A 209 -11.00 41.33 -0.18
N LYS A 210 -12.13 41.94 0.15
CA LYS A 210 -12.54 43.23 -0.41
C LYS A 210 -12.94 44.16 0.71
N GLN A 211 -12.19 45.21 0.86
CA GLN A 211 -12.38 46.24 1.89
C GLN A 211 -12.56 47.60 1.23
N MET A 212 -13.61 48.27 1.57
CA MET A 212 -13.89 49.60 1.04
C MET A 212 -14.55 50.48 2.11
N GLY A 213 -14.00 51.62 2.36
CA GLY A 213 -14.57 52.56 3.32
C GLY A 213 -13.98 53.97 3.17
N PHE A 214 -14.70 54.90 3.67
CA PHE A 214 -14.25 56.30 3.75
C PHE A 214 -13.76 56.57 5.17
N ASN A 215 -12.57 57.13 5.30
CA ASN A 215 -12.04 57.60 6.53
C ASN A 215 -12.13 59.13 6.54
N PHE A 216 -13.00 59.63 7.37
CA PHE A 216 -13.11 61.09 7.63
C PHE A 216 -12.31 61.39 8.91
N ASN A 217 -11.09 61.89 8.78
CA ASN A 217 -10.35 62.45 9.89
C ASN A 217 -10.85 63.88 10.12
N GLY A 218 -11.94 63.96 10.79
CA GLY A 218 -12.45 65.10 11.48
C GLY A 218 -12.80 66.35 10.69
N LEU A 219 -14.04 66.70 10.74
CA LEU A 219 -14.35 68.11 10.84
C LEU A 219 -13.99 68.52 12.30
N SER A 220 -12.77 68.93 12.55
CA SER A 220 -12.38 69.41 13.84
C SER A 220 -12.38 70.91 13.78
N GLY A 221 -12.99 71.57 14.71
CA GLY A 221 -13.02 72.99 14.85
C GLY A 221 -13.22 73.42 16.28
N GLN A 222 -12.81 74.62 16.62
CA GLN A 222 -13.04 75.17 17.89
C GLN A 222 -13.89 76.44 17.70
N THR A 223 -14.98 76.52 18.43
CA THR A 223 -15.80 77.78 18.48
C THR A 223 -15.95 78.11 19.94
N GLY A 224 -15.16 79.14 20.38
CA GLY A 224 -15.04 79.45 21.79
C GLY A 224 -14.37 78.35 22.60
N GLU A 225 -14.99 77.92 23.69
CA GLU A 225 -14.51 76.82 24.52
C GLU A 225 -14.94 75.40 24.02
N VAL A 226 -15.79 75.32 22.97
CA VAL A 226 -16.31 74.00 22.46
C VAL A 226 -15.43 73.51 21.35
N GLN A 227 -14.80 72.37 21.57
CA GLN A 227 -14.11 71.58 20.57
C GLN A 227 -15.07 70.50 20.03
N TYR A 228 -15.20 70.40 18.73
CA TYR A 228 -15.95 69.34 18.07
C TYR A 228 -15.04 68.59 17.11
N ALA A 229 -15.14 67.27 17.14
CA ALA A 229 -14.47 66.39 16.19
C ALA A 229 -15.44 65.30 15.71
N LEU A 230 -15.61 65.18 14.41
CA LEU A 230 -16.31 64.09 13.81
C LEU A 230 -15.31 63.18 13.14
N GLN A 231 -15.12 61.99 13.67
CA GLN A 231 -14.22 60.98 13.12
C GLN A 231 -15.01 59.73 12.73
N ASN A 232 -14.79 59.26 11.55
CA ASN A 232 -15.25 57.93 11.11
C ASN A 232 -14.06 57.20 10.51
N ALA A 233 -13.46 56.28 11.28
CA ALA A 233 -12.39 55.41 10.81
C ALA A 233 -12.93 54.02 10.58
N PRO A 234 -12.64 53.38 9.43
CA PRO A 234 -13.02 51.99 9.21
C PRO A 234 -12.34 51.10 10.26
N THR A 235 -13.10 50.15 10.82
CA THR A 235 -12.67 49.24 11.91
C THR A 235 -11.93 48.00 11.41
N TYR A 236 -11.86 47.79 10.10
CA TYR A 236 -11.03 46.69 9.56
C TYR A 236 -9.54 47.05 9.74
N GLY A 237 -8.76 46.12 10.26
CA GLY A 237 -7.34 46.27 10.53
C GLY A 237 -6.58 46.82 9.31
N THR A 238 -5.58 47.64 9.56
CA THR A 238 -4.82 48.46 8.60
C THR A 238 -3.94 47.69 7.61
N ASN A 239 -4.38 46.54 7.12
CA ASN A 239 -3.70 45.84 6.04
C ASN A 239 -3.87 46.52 4.68
N GLY A 240 -4.81 47.46 4.57
CA GLY A 240 -5.04 48.24 3.37
C GLY A 240 -4.25 49.55 3.41
N LYS A 241 -3.29 49.72 2.52
CA LYS A 241 -2.73 51.04 2.23
C LYS A 241 -3.87 51.88 1.66
N ALA A 242 -4.05 53.11 2.21
CA ALA A 242 -5.01 54.04 1.62
C ALA A 242 -4.64 54.29 0.15
N LEU A 243 -5.54 53.88 -0.77
CA LEU A 243 -5.32 54.00 -2.20
C LEU A 243 -5.63 55.42 -2.75
N GLY A 244 -6.27 56.23 -1.97
CA GLY A 244 -6.59 57.63 -2.35
C GLY A 244 -7.06 58.43 -1.16
N GLY A 245 -6.72 59.68 -1.13
CA GLY A 245 -7.16 60.63 -0.11
C GLY A 245 -7.25 62.03 -0.67
N MET A 246 -8.31 62.74 -0.31
CA MET A 246 -8.44 64.15 -0.59
C MET A 246 -8.48 64.94 0.72
N LYS A 247 -7.61 65.92 0.85
CA LYS A 247 -7.58 66.83 1.98
C LYS A 247 -8.10 68.20 1.49
N ILE A 248 -9.18 68.62 2.05
CA ILE A 248 -9.73 69.94 1.77
C ILE A 248 -9.60 70.74 3.06
N GLY A 249 -8.80 71.75 3.03
CA GLY A 249 -8.65 72.73 4.14
C GLY A 249 -9.21 74.09 3.77
N TYR A 250 -10.05 74.58 4.61
CA TYR A 250 -10.55 75.98 4.48
C TYR A 250 -10.54 76.63 5.85
N ALA A 251 -9.77 77.75 5.96
CA ALA A 251 -9.72 78.64 7.14
C ALA A 251 -9.90 77.91 8.49
N ASP A 252 -8.82 77.47 9.10
CA ASP A 252 -8.74 76.79 10.42
C ASP A 252 -9.61 75.54 10.62
N LYS A 253 -10.36 75.14 9.60
CA LYS A 253 -11.18 73.93 9.62
C LYS A 253 -10.65 72.91 8.61
N LEU A 254 -9.99 71.90 9.07
CA LEU A 254 -9.40 70.88 8.25
C LEU A 254 -10.42 69.73 8.07
N LEU A 255 -11.00 69.59 6.88
CA LEU A 255 -11.78 68.41 6.47
C LEU A 255 -10.82 67.51 5.68
N SER A 256 -10.44 66.39 6.24
CA SER A 256 -9.69 65.38 5.52
C SER A 256 -10.55 64.13 5.33
N ALA A 257 -10.76 63.77 4.08
CA ALA A 257 -11.45 62.54 3.70
C ALA A 257 -10.47 61.67 2.91
N SER A 258 -10.34 60.41 3.27
CA SER A 258 -9.58 59.45 2.50
C SER A 258 -10.46 58.23 2.14
N LEU A 259 -10.44 57.86 0.88
CA LEU A 259 -11.04 56.62 0.40
C LEU A 259 -10.02 55.49 0.60
N GLN A 260 -10.35 54.52 1.41
CA GLN A 260 -9.59 53.30 1.54
C GLN A 260 -10.32 52.21 0.76
N ALA A 261 -9.70 51.72 -0.30
CA ALA A 261 -10.18 50.61 -1.08
C ALA A 261 -9.05 49.59 -1.23
N PHE A 262 -9.33 48.36 -0.88
CA PHE A 262 -8.38 47.26 -0.94
C PHE A 262 -9.07 46.02 -1.48
N GLU A 263 -8.48 45.43 -2.50
CA GLU A 263 -8.89 44.14 -3.03
C GLU A 263 -7.67 43.23 -3.13
N ARG A 264 -7.78 42.05 -2.58
CA ARG A 264 -6.75 41.02 -2.65
C ARG A 264 -7.37 39.68 -2.96
N VAL A 265 -6.84 39.00 -3.97
CA VAL A 265 -7.17 37.61 -4.27
C VAL A 265 -5.90 36.80 -4.10
N GLY A 266 -5.98 35.77 -3.27
CA GLY A 266 -4.89 34.84 -3.02
C GLY A 266 -5.31 33.45 -3.45
N LEU A 267 -4.38 32.70 -4.05
CA LEU A 267 -4.54 31.30 -4.38
C LEU A 267 -3.30 30.56 -3.85
N VAL A 268 -3.52 29.55 -3.03
CA VAL A 268 -2.46 28.67 -2.52
C VAL A 268 -2.82 27.24 -2.91
N ARG A 269 -1.87 26.53 -3.50
CA ARG A 269 -1.99 25.12 -3.83
C ARG A 269 -0.92 24.33 -3.09
N THR A 270 -1.33 23.38 -2.28
CA THR A 270 -0.44 22.43 -1.63
C THR A 270 -0.60 21.06 -2.28
N LEU A 271 0.52 20.42 -2.60
CA LEU A 271 0.58 19.09 -3.20
C LEU A 271 1.55 18.23 -2.40
N ALA A 272 1.10 17.07 -1.94
CA ALA A 272 1.93 16.04 -1.34
C ALA A 272 1.68 14.71 -2.04
N GLU A 273 2.75 14.03 -2.46
CA GLU A 273 2.68 12.76 -3.17
C GLU A 273 3.60 11.71 -2.51
N PRO A 274 3.27 11.18 -1.32
CA PRO A 274 4.04 10.11 -0.72
C PRO A 274 3.83 8.81 -1.48
N ASN A 275 4.94 8.07 -1.67
CA ASN A 275 4.96 6.75 -2.26
C ASN A 275 5.64 5.79 -1.30
N LEU A 276 5.09 4.59 -1.15
CA LEU A 276 5.65 3.56 -0.29
C LEU A 276 5.37 2.19 -0.88
N ALA A 277 6.31 1.27 -0.77
CA ALA A 277 6.14 -0.11 -1.19
C ALA A 277 6.13 -1.04 0.02
N ALA A 278 5.26 -2.05 -0.02
CA ALA A 278 5.15 -3.09 1.00
C ALA A 278 4.88 -4.45 0.37
N VAL A 279 5.22 -5.49 1.09
CA VAL A 279 4.86 -6.87 0.72
C VAL A 279 3.39 -7.11 1.07
N SER A 280 2.69 -7.87 0.25
CA SER A 280 1.30 -8.30 0.51
C SER A 280 1.16 -8.94 1.89
N GLY A 281 0.23 -8.44 2.70
CA GLY A 281 -0.01 -8.84 4.09
C GLY A 281 0.81 -8.11 5.15
N GLU A 282 1.86 -7.34 4.77
CA GLU A 282 2.74 -6.66 5.71
C GLU A 282 2.41 -5.16 5.81
N SER A 283 2.53 -4.61 7.02
CA SER A 283 2.29 -3.18 7.27
C SER A 283 3.57 -2.38 7.06
N ALA A 284 3.47 -1.30 6.31
CA ALA A 284 4.56 -0.35 6.09
C ALA A 284 4.15 1.06 6.52
N LYS A 285 5.13 1.83 7.02
CA LYS A 285 4.94 3.22 7.44
C LYS A 285 6.06 4.09 6.90
N PHE A 286 5.70 5.28 6.45
CA PHE A 286 6.60 6.32 5.96
C PHE A 286 6.23 7.65 6.61
N LEU A 287 7.21 8.42 7.04
CA LEU A 287 7.04 9.77 7.56
C LEU A 287 8.14 10.67 6.99
N ALA A 288 7.74 11.72 6.30
CA ALA A 288 8.64 12.79 5.84
C ALA A 288 8.24 14.09 6.53
N GLY A 289 9.06 14.57 7.44
CA GLY A 289 8.76 15.76 8.26
C GLY A 289 9.83 16.05 9.29
N GLY A 290 9.43 16.60 10.41
CA GLY A 290 10.30 16.93 11.53
C GLY A 290 9.60 16.69 12.86
N GLU A 291 10.23 17.14 13.90
CA GLU A 291 9.68 17.13 15.27
C GLU A 291 9.75 18.53 15.85
N PHE A 292 8.73 18.91 16.60
CA PHE A 292 8.75 20.17 17.33
C PHE A 292 8.53 19.95 18.83
N PRO A 293 9.19 20.73 19.67
CA PRO A 293 9.13 20.58 21.11
C PRO A 293 7.84 21.17 21.68
N VAL A 294 7.12 20.39 22.47
CA VAL A 294 5.92 20.82 23.21
C VAL A 294 6.21 20.72 24.70
N PRO A 295 6.17 21.81 25.46
CA PRO A 295 6.33 21.76 26.90
C PRO A 295 5.10 21.10 27.54
N VAL A 296 5.30 20.02 28.29
CA VAL A 296 4.23 19.24 28.93
C VAL A 296 4.13 19.49 30.44
N ALA A 297 5.19 19.90 31.09
CA ALA A 297 5.20 20.19 32.52
C ALA A 297 6.25 21.23 32.88
N LYS A 298 5.97 22.02 33.92
CA LYS A 298 6.91 22.92 34.56
C LYS A 298 7.06 22.52 36.02
N ASP A 299 8.27 22.22 36.45
CA ASP A 299 8.59 21.87 37.83
C ASP A 299 8.53 23.13 38.72
N THR A 300 8.38 22.95 40.03
CA THR A 300 8.41 24.00 41.05
C THR A 300 9.72 24.83 41.02
N GLN A 301 10.78 24.29 40.44
CA GLN A 301 12.08 24.93 40.23
C GLN A 301 12.19 25.67 38.90
N GLY A 302 11.11 25.75 38.10
CA GLY A 302 11.08 26.41 36.80
C GLY A 302 11.62 25.61 35.63
N ARG A 303 12.00 24.35 35.81
CA ARG A 303 12.43 23.45 34.73
C ARG A 303 11.25 23.02 33.92
N VAL A 304 11.37 23.08 32.59
CA VAL A 304 10.34 22.70 31.64
C VAL A 304 10.67 21.32 31.07
N THR A 305 9.74 20.39 31.20
CA THR A 305 9.82 19.09 30.51
C THR A 305 9.19 19.25 29.14
N VAL A 306 9.91 18.79 28.11
CA VAL A 306 9.53 18.93 26.72
C VAL A 306 9.27 17.55 26.13
N GLU A 307 8.15 17.40 25.41
CA GLU A 307 7.84 16.23 24.58
C GLU A 307 7.94 16.64 23.11
N PHE A 308 8.62 15.82 22.30
CA PHE A 308 8.71 16.08 20.86
C PHE A 308 7.52 15.46 20.15
N LYS A 309 6.81 16.26 19.36
CA LYS A 309 5.70 15.82 18.50
C LYS A 309 6.14 15.85 17.06
N THR A 310 5.94 14.74 16.36
CA THR A 310 6.22 14.62 14.93
C THR A 310 5.20 15.38 14.10
N TYR A 311 5.66 16.01 13.02
CA TYR A 311 4.80 16.62 12.00
C TYR A 311 5.34 16.34 10.60
N GLY A 312 4.52 16.49 9.58
CA GLY A 312 4.90 16.30 8.18
C GLY A 312 3.89 15.44 7.43
N VAL A 313 4.36 14.74 6.38
CA VAL A 313 3.56 13.86 5.55
C VAL A 313 3.79 12.43 5.99
N GLY A 314 2.76 11.81 6.53
CA GLY A 314 2.74 10.42 7.01
C GLY A 314 1.87 9.54 6.12
N LEU A 315 2.34 8.33 5.81
CA LEU A 315 1.61 7.31 5.09
C LEU A 315 1.85 5.96 5.77
N GLY A 316 0.78 5.31 6.19
CA GLY A 316 0.80 3.93 6.67
C GLY A 316 -0.18 3.10 5.85
N PHE A 317 0.20 1.91 5.43
CA PHE A 317 -0.71 1.03 4.72
C PHE A 317 -0.36 -0.44 4.87
N THR A 318 -1.36 -1.30 4.70
CA THR A 318 -1.23 -2.75 4.67
C THR A 318 -1.99 -3.24 3.43
N PRO A 319 -1.28 -3.68 2.38
CA PRO A 319 -1.90 -4.22 1.18
C PRO A 319 -2.14 -5.72 1.32
N VAL A 320 -3.20 -6.23 0.71
CA VAL A 320 -3.44 -7.66 0.51
C VAL A 320 -3.84 -7.87 -0.95
N VAL A 321 -3.03 -8.61 -1.69
CA VAL A 321 -3.36 -9.00 -3.07
C VAL A 321 -4.27 -10.20 -3.03
N LEU A 322 -5.44 -10.06 -3.64
CA LEU A 322 -6.46 -11.11 -3.73
C LEU A 322 -6.23 -11.99 -4.96
N SER A 323 -6.80 -13.19 -4.97
CA SER A 323 -6.66 -14.17 -6.07
C SER A 323 -7.17 -13.68 -7.43
N ASN A 324 -8.08 -12.70 -7.44
CA ASN A 324 -8.60 -12.06 -8.65
C ASN A 324 -7.72 -10.91 -9.18
N GLY A 325 -6.56 -10.65 -8.56
CA GLY A 325 -5.66 -9.56 -8.92
C GLY A 325 -6.06 -8.18 -8.40
N THR A 326 -7.14 -8.07 -7.61
CA THR A 326 -7.48 -6.84 -6.89
C THR A 326 -6.63 -6.71 -5.63
N ILE A 327 -6.41 -5.48 -5.19
CA ILE A 327 -5.61 -5.15 -4.03
C ILE A 327 -6.55 -4.56 -2.98
N SER A 328 -6.69 -5.26 -1.86
CA SER A 328 -7.34 -4.72 -0.66
C SER A 328 -6.31 -3.92 0.13
N LEU A 329 -6.64 -2.67 0.44
CA LEU A 329 -5.75 -1.70 1.08
C LEU A 329 -6.39 -1.18 2.36
N LYS A 330 -5.75 -1.44 3.49
CA LYS A 330 -6.00 -0.68 4.71
C LYS A 330 -4.94 0.41 4.79
N LEU A 331 -5.35 1.68 4.77
CA LEU A 331 -4.44 2.80 4.72
C LEU A 331 -4.80 3.89 5.73
N SER A 332 -3.76 4.58 6.20
CA SER A 332 -3.82 5.77 7.03
C SER A 332 -2.86 6.80 6.46
N THR A 333 -3.36 7.98 6.11
CA THR A 333 -2.54 9.10 5.62
C THR A 333 -2.76 10.32 6.50
N GLU A 334 -1.68 11.03 6.76
CA GLU A 334 -1.66 12.24 7.58
C GLU A 334 -0.77 13.29 6.94
N VAL A 335 -1.28 14.52 6.88
CA VAL A 335 -0.49 15.71 6.56
C VAL A 335 -0.64 16.69 7.72
N SER A 336 0.47 17.02 8.35
CA SER A 336 0.50 17.95 9.48
C SER A 336 1.53 19.07 9.23
N GLU A 337 1.12 20.29 9.50
CA GLU A 337 1.90 21.50 9.29
C GLU A 337 1.89 22.37 10.54
N ILE A 338 3.04 22.98 10.84
CA ILE A 338 3.14 23.97 11.92
C ILE A 338 2.52 25.27 11.43
N VAL A 339 1.57 25.80 12.20
CA VAL A 339 0.87 27.04 11.90
C VAL A 339 0.94 28.00 13.09
N ASN A 340 1.00 29.29 12.79
CA ASN A 340 0.99 30.31 13.85
C ASN A 340 -0.43 30.60 14.35
N THR A 341 -1.45 30.17 13.60
CA THR A 341 -2.85 30.30 14.02
C THR A 341 -3.14 29.30 15.12
N GLY A 342 -3.64 29.77 16.27
CA GLY A 342 -3.87 28.92 17.44
C GLY A 342 -2.62 28.69 18.29
N SER A 343 -1.58 29.50 18.10
CA SER A 343 -0.42 29.48 18.98
C SER A 343 -0.82 29.89 20.41
N PHE A 344 -0.26 29.19 21.37
CA PHE A 344 -0.44 29.48 22.80
C PHE A 344 0.84 30.12 23.37
N SER A 345 0.71 31.31 23.96
CA SER A 345 1.79 31.95 24.64
C SER A 345 1.73 31.62 26.13
N LEU A 346 2.78 31.01 26.64
CA LEU A 346 2.86 30.61 28.06
C LEU A 346 3.36 31.77 28.91
N ASP A 347 4.23 32.60 28.39
CA ASP A 347 4.78 33.85 28.93
C ASP A 347 5.14 34.72 27.74
N ASP A 348 5.42 36.01 27.92
CA ASP A 348 5.87 36.91 26.84
C ASP A 348 7.09 36.43 26.04
N THR A 349 7.76 35.38 26.54
CA THR A 349 9.00 34.84 25.98
C THR A 349 8.81 33.53 25.24
N PHE A 350 7.69 32.79 25.43
CA PHE A 350 7.53 31.44 24.90
C PHE A 350 6.17 31.26 24.19
N THR A 351 6.22 31.13 22.88
CA THR A 351 5.03 30.88 22.06
C THR A 351 5.10 29.49 21.47
N ILE A 352 4.09 28.66 21.74
CA ILE A 352 3.96 27.32 21.18
C ILE A 352 3.12 27.44 19.92
N PRO A 353 3.64 27.06 18.74
CA PRO A 353 2.87 27.09 17.51
C PRO A 353 1.74 26.07 17.52
N GLY A 354 0.67 26.34 16.80
CA GLY A 354 -0.40 25.38 16.55
C GLY A 354 0.01 24.33 15.52
N LEU A 355 -0.68 23.19 15.50
CA LEU A 355 -0.53 22.16 14.50
C LEU A 355 -1.84 22.02 13.71
N SER A 356 -1.76 22.20 12.39
CA SER A 356 -2.86 21.90 11.47
C SER A 356 -2.71 20.45 10.99
N VAL A 357 -3.70 19.61 11.21
CA VAL A 357 -3.64 18.18 10.89
C VAL A 357 -4.78 17.80 9.96
N ARG A 358 -4.45 17.08 8.90
CA ARG A 358 -5.39 16.45 7.96
C ARG A 358 -5.10 14.98 7.94
N ARG A 359 -6.05 14.16 8.39
CA ARG A 359 -5.90 12.71 8.51
C ARG A 359 -7.06 12.00 7.83
N ALA A 360 -6.75 10.93 7.11
CA ALA A 360 -7.75 10.03 6.52
C ALA A 360 -7.33 8.58 6.76
N GLU A 361 -8.28 7.77 7.25
CA GLU A 361 -8.11 6.33 7.48
C GLU A 361 -9.26 5.60 6.81
N THR A 362 -8.95 4.59 6.00
CA THR A 362 -9.96 3.83 5.28
C THR A 362 -9.44 2.47 4.83
N THR A 363 -10.36 1.61 4.41
CA THR A 363 -10.06 0.33 3.75
C THR A 363 -10.81 0.32 2.43
N VAL A 364 -10.09 0.08 1.32
CA VAL A 364 -10.62 0.10 -0.05
C VAL A 364 -10.05 -1.05 -0.86
N GLU A 365 -10.77 -1.46 -1.89
CA GLU A 365 -10.30 -2.45 -2.87
C GLU A 365 -10.21 -1.83 -4.25
N LEU A 366 -9.06 -2.04 -4.91
CA LEU A 366 -8.75 -1.44 -6.21
C LEU A 366 -7.96 -2.43 -7.08
N PRO A 367 -8.16 -2.42 -8.40
CA PRO A 367 -7.26 -3.12 -9.30
C PRO A 367 -5.90 -2.40 -9.35
N SER A 368 -4.85 -3.12 -9.73
CA SER A 368 -3.52 -2.53 -9.95
C SER A 368 -3.59 -1.43 -11.01
N GLY A 369 -3.08 -0.22 -10.69
CA GLY A 369 -3.14 0.98 -11.54
C GLY A 369 -4.46 1.75 -11.49
N GLY A 370 -5.49 1.22 -10.81
CA GLY A 370 -6.75 1.93 -10.57
C GLY A 370 -6.58 3.04 -9.54
N SER A 371 -7.26 4.16 -9.74
CA SER A 371 -7.23 5.30 -8.81
C SER A 371 -8.59 5.54 -8.20
N LEU A 372 -8.63 5.83 -6.90
CA LEU A 372 -9.84 6.16 -6.16
C LEU A 372 -9.62 7.41 -5.33
N MET A 373 -10.59 8.31 -5.33
CA MET A 373 -10.66 9.40 -4.37
C MET A 373 -11.26 8.87 -3.07
N ILE A 374 -10.44 8.81 -2.01
CA ILE A 374 -10.83 8.26 -0.71
C ILE A 374 -11.36 9.30 0.27
N ALA A 375 -10.96 10.55 0.10
CA ALA A 375 -11.42 11.65 0.94
C ALA A 375 -11.46 12.95 0.13
N GLY A 376 -12.39 13.81 0.47
CA GLY A 376 -12.52 15.15 -0.08
C GLY A 376 -13.14 16.09 0.95
N LEU A 377 -12.74 17.35 0.91
CA LEU A 377 -13.30 18.43 1.71
C LEU A 377 -13.54 19.64 0.81
N LEU A 378 -14.74 20.18 0.91
CA LEU A 378 -15.07 21.52 0.38
C LEU A 378 -15.55 22.35 1.54
N GLN A 379 -14.79 23.37 1.90
CA GLN A 379 -15.13 24.32 2.96
C GLN A 379 -15.19 25.70 2.36
N SER A 380 -16.28 26.40 2.62
CA SER A 380 -16.45 27.82 2.26
C SER A 380 -16.76 28.61 3.51
N LYS A 381 -15.99 29.65 3.75
CA LYS A 381 -16.17 30.58 4.86
C LYS A 381 -16.40 31.97 4.29
N TYR A 382 -17.56 32.46 4.52
CA TYR A 382 -18.02 33.75 4.04
C TYR A 382 -18.24 34.68 5.22
N LYS A 383 -17.61 35.85 5.20
CA LYS A 383 -17.79 36.89 6.21
C LYS A 383 -18.05 38.22 5.51
N GLN A 384 -19.13 38.87 5.86
CA GLN A 384 -19.43 40.22 5.42
C GLN A 384 -19.78 41.08 6.63
N SER A 385 -19.06 42.17 6.81
CA SER A 385 -19.26 43.15 7.88
C SER A 385 -19.51 44.53 7.26
N ILE A 386 -20.45 45.24 7.80
CA ILE A 386 -20.71 46.63 7.40
C ILE A 386 -20.73 47.45 8.68
N ASP A 387 -19.77 48.37 8.79
CA ASP A 387 -19.67 49.34 9.86
C ASP A 387 -20.19 50.68 9.35
N ALA A 388 -21.06 51.32 10.09
CA ALA A 388 -21.72 52.53 9.62
C ALA A 388 -22.03 53.49 10.78
N LEU A 389 -22.06 54.80 10.49
CA LEU A 389 -22.49 55.80 11.44
C LEU A 389 -24.02 55.74 11.59
N PRO A 390 -24.54 55.56 12.80
CA PRO A 390 -25.98 55.45 13.01
C PRO A 390 -26.68 56.78 12.58
N GLY A 391 -27.77 56.60 11.83
CA GLY A 391 -28.59 57.74 11.33
C GLY A 391 -28.11 58.36 10.00
N MET A 392 -26.84 58.16 9.59
CA MET A 392 -26.31 58.76 8.36
C MET A 392 -26.42 57.80 7.15
N THR A 393 -26.62 56.53 7.36
CA THR A 393 -26.70 55.53 6.29
C THR A 393 -27.95 55.57 5.46
N THR A 394 -29.02 56.17 5.97
CA THR A 394 -30.32 56.30 5.31
C THR A 394 -30.39 57.45 4.31
N ILE A 395 -29.38 58.29 4.25
CA ILE A 395 -29.33 59.43 3.32
C ILE A 395 -29.07 58.91 1.90
N PRO A 396 -29.96 59.21 0.94
CA PRO A 396 -29.75 58.76 -0.46
C PRO A 396 -28.40 59.31 -0.98
N VAL A 397 -27.65 58.47 -1.72
CA VAL A 397 -26.35 58.77 -2.32
C VAL A 397 -25.22 59.02 -1.30
N LEU A 398 -25.44 59.89 -0.29
CA LEU A 398 -24.43 60.24 0.69
C LEU A 398 -24.21 59.16 1.75
N GLY A 399 -25.21 58.31 2.04
CA GLY A 399 -25.09 57.26 3.04
C GLY A 399 -23.99 56.25 2.71
N ALA A 400 -23.58 56.11 1.45
CA ALA A 400 -22.47 55.25 1.04
C ALA A 400 -21.12 55.77 1.56
N LEU A 401 -20.97 57.06 1.81
CA LEU A 401 -19.74 57.66 2.34
C LEU A 401 -19.55 57.43 3.86
N PHE A 402 -20.62 57.08 4.57
CA PHE A 402 -20.62 56.87 6.03
C PHE A 402 -20.64 55.38 6.44
N ARG A 403 -20.40 54.49 5.48
CA ARG A 403 -20.31 53.04 5.74
C ARG A 403 -19.01 52.50 5.18
N SER A 404 -18.41 51.57 5.92
CA SER A 404 -17.32 50.74 5.46
C SER A 404 -17.76 49.29 5.33
N ARG A 405 -17.24 48.62 4.35
CA ARG A 405 -17.56 47.23 4.05
C ARG A 405 -16.28 46.42 4.13
N ASP A 406 -16.34 45.32 4.89
CA ASP A 406 -15.32 44.30 4.95
C ASP A 406 -15.93 42.98 4.45
N PHE A 407 -15.33 42.43 3.40
CA PHE A 407 -15.77 41.18 2.77
C PHE A 407 -14.60 40.24 2.70
N LEU A 408 -14.79 39.04 3.25
CA LEU A 408 -13.84 37.92 3.23
C LEU A 408 -14.56 36.69 2.71
N ASP A 409 -14.01 36.07 1.68
CA ASP A 409 -14.42 34.80 1.15
C ASP A 409 -13.20 33.88 1.10
N GLU A 410 -13.22 32.82 1.90
CA GLU A 410 -12.20 31.79 1.98
C GLU A 410 -12.82 30.46 1.56
N GLN A 411 -12.27 29.86 0.53
CA GLN A 411 -12.68 28.55 0.02
C GLN A 411 -11.49 27.60 0.08
N THR A 412 -11.69 26.45 0.69
CA THR A 412 -10.68 25.39 0.77
C THR A 412 -11.26 24.13 0.16
N GLU A 413 -10.57 23.61 -0.83
CA GLU A 413 -10.87 22.33 -1.47
C GLU A 413 -9.70 21.38 -1.23
N MET A 414 -9.99 20.18 -0.74
CA MET A 414 -8.99 19.13 -0.52
C MET A 414 -9.47 17.83 -1.13
N VAL A 415 -8.55 17.11 -1.76
CA VAL A 415 -8.80 15.79 -2.36
C VAL A 415 -7.66 14.86 -2.03
N VAL A 416 -7.99 13.64 -1.62
CA VAL A 416 -7.03 12.55 -1.40
C VAL A 416 -7.31 11.42 -2.38
N ILE A 417 -6.34 11.12 -3.24
CA ILE A 417 -6.42 10.10 -4.28
C ILE A 417 -5.37 9.04 -4.00
N VAL A 418 -5.74 7.78 -4.12
CA VAL A 418 -4.86 6.63 -3.94
C VAL A 418 -4.81 5.77 -5.19
N THR A 419 -3.62 5.24 -5.49
CA THR A 419 -3.38 4.38 -6.64
C THR A 419 -2.36 3.30 -6.25
N PRO A 420 -2.78 2.04 -6.11
CA PRO A 420 -1.89 0.93 -5.86
C PRO A 420 -1.35 0.34 -7.17
N TYR A 421 -0.13 -0.19 -7.12
CA TYR A 421 0.51 -0.91 -8.21
C TYR A 421 1.15 -2.19 -7.69
N ILE A 422 0.92 -3.30 -8.35
CA ILE A 422 1.72 -4.51 -8.13
C ILE A 422 3.05 -4.30 -8.84
N ILE A 423 4.16 -4.44 -8.11
CA ILE A 423 5.51 -4.18 -8.61
C ILE A 423 6.40 -5.41 -8.40
N SER A 424 7.42 -5.53 -9.24
CA SER A 424 8.51 -6.48 -9.08
C SER A 424 9.83 -5.76 -8.86
N ALA A 425 10.74 -6.38 -8.13
CA ALA A 425 12.09 -5.85 -7.93
C ALA A 425 12.82 -5.72 -9.28
N LYS A 426 13.54 -4.61 -9.47
CA LYS A 426 14.36 -4.34 -10.66
C LYS A 426 15.82 -4.18 -10.24
N SER A 427 16.75 -4.30 -11.20
CA SER A 427 18.17 -4.01 -10.97
C SER A 427 18.39 -2.56 -10.54
N PRO A 428 19.40 -2.25 -9.73
CA PRO A 428 19.70 -0.89 -9.28
C PRO A 428 19.85 0.11 -10.42
N ASP A 429 20.41 -0.32 -11.56
CA ASP A 429 20.64 0.53 -12.72
C ASP A 429 19.35 1.00 -13.44
N ALA A 430 18.21 0.37 -13.12
CA ALA A 430 16.91 0.76 -13.66
C ALA A 430 16.30 1.97 -12.92
N PHE A 431 16.85 2.37 -11.76
CA PHE A 431 16.36 3.48 -10.98
C PHE A 431 17.18 4.74 -11.26
N GLN A 432 16.49 5.82 -11.63
CA GLN A 432 17.09 7.15 -11.74
C GLN A 432 16.86 7.89 -10.42
N THR A 433 17.94 8.38 -9.83
CA THR A 433 17.86 9.19 -8.62
C THR A 433 17.89 10.68 -8.97
N PRO A 434 17.31 11.56 -8.13
CA PRO A 434 17.40 13.00 -8.35
C PRO A 434 18.85 13.54 -8.42
N ALA A 435 19.80 12.79 -7.88
CA ALA A 435 21.23 13.16 -7.87
C ALA A 435 21.96 12.77 -9.16
N ASP A 436 21.43 11.82 -9.96
CA ASP A 436 22.15 11.29 -11.13
C ASP A 436 22.42 12.32 -12.22
N ASN A 437 21.57 13.34 -12.32
CA ASN A 437 21.71 14.43 -13.28
C ASN A 437 22.17 15.75 -12.65
N PHE A 438 22.55 15.70 -11.38
CA PHE A 438 22.93 16.90 -10.63
C PHE A 438 24.45 16.97 -10.48
N GLN A 439 25.08 17.95 -11.13
CA GLN A 439 26.45 18.33 -10.87
C GLN A 439 26.51 19.74 -10.33
N VAL A 440 27.29 19.95 -9.28
CA VAL A 440 27.58 21.28 -8.75
C VAL A 440 28.31 22.06 -9.84
N ALA A 441 27.87 23.28 -10.12
CA ALA A 441 28.56 24.15 -11.05
C ALA A 441 29.99 24.45 -10.55
N SER A 442 30.95 24.54 -11.47
CA SER A 442 32.31 24.94 -11.13
C SER A 442 32.33 26.38 -10.59
N ASP A 443 33.39 26.74 -9.83
CA ASP A 443 33.52 28.08 -9.27
C ASP A 443 33.46 29.17 -10.35
N LEU A 444 34.00 28.90 -11.55
CA LEU A 444 33.92 29.81 -12.69
C LEU A 444 32.47 29.95 -13.22
N GLU A 445 31.72 28.87 -13.30
CA GLU A 445 30.32 28.90 -13.73
C GLU A 445 29.42 29.57 -12.70
N SER A 446 29.72 29.37 -11.41
CA SER A 446 28.99 29.98 -10.31
C SER A 446 29.22 31.50 -10.24
N VAL A 447 30.50 31.94 -10.34
CA VAL A 447 30.88 33.35 -10.20
C VAL A 447 30.56 34.17 -11.45
N PHE A 448 30.87 33.63 -12.65
CA PHE A 448 30.71 34.40 -13.90
C PHE A 448 29.36 34.24 -14.57
N LEU A 449 28.70 33.05 -14.41
CA LEU A 449 27.42 32.78 -15.05
C LEU A 449 26.24 32.74 -14.07
N GLY A 450 26.50 32.86 -12.77
CA GLY A 450 25.45 32.79 -11.75
C GLY A 450 24.73 31.42 -11.68
N ARG A 451 25.36 30.36 -12.19
CA ARG A 451 24.77 29.03 -12.20
C ARG A 451 25.12 28.30 -10.92
N LEU A 452 24.09 27.79 -10.21
CA LEU A 452 24.27 26.95 -9.02
C LEU A 452 24.47 25.47 -9.37
N ASN A 453 23.92 25.04 -10.51
CA ASN A 453 23.98 23.66 -10.96
C ASN A 453 24.21 23.57 -12.47
N LYS A 454 24.71 22.41 -12.91
CA LYS A 454 24.85 22.04 -14.31
C LYS A 454 24.04 20.76 -14.52
N SER A 455 23.04 20.82 -15.38
CA SER A 455 22.34 19.61 -15.80
C SER A 455 23.21 18.85 -16.78
N VAL A 456 23.69 17.66 -16.42
CA VAL A 456 24.36 16.77 -17.32
C VAL A 456 23.30 15.95 -18.02
N ARG A 457 23.08 16.19 -19.31
CA ARG A 457 22.31 15.28 -20.13
C ARG A 457 23.05 13.95 -20.12
N ALA A 458 22.51 12.93 -19.44
CA ALA A 458 23.01 11.57 -19.56
C ALA A 458 23.09 11.25 -21.07
N LYS A 459 24.25 10.81 -21.54
CA LYS A 459 24.36 10.22 -22.87
C LYS A 459 23.37 9.06 -22.87
N ARG A 460 22.34 9.20 -23.69
CA ARG A 460 21.35 8.16 -23.93
C ARG A 460 22.13 6.96 -24.48
N GLY A 461 22.55 6.05 -23.58
CA GLY A 461 22.99 4.73 -23.96
C GLY A 461 21.82 4.08 -24.67
N GLU A 462 22.03 3.44 -25.78
CA GLU A 462 21.05 2.64 -26.50
C GLU A 462 20.44 1.64 -25.54
N VAL A 463 19.32 2.03 -24.93
CA VAL A 463 18.43 1.09 -24.28
C VAL A 463 17.67 0.45 -25.43
N ALA A 464 17.99 -0.81 -25.72
CA ALA A 464 17.18 -1.63 -26.60
C ALA A 464 15.72 -1.45 -26.16
N GLU A 465 14.91 -1.00 -27.09
CA GLU A 465 13.48 -0.75 -26.93
C GLU A 465 12.80 -2.08 -26.59
N ALA A 466 12.70 -2.34 -25.28
CA ALA A 466 11.85 -3.43 -24.81
C ALA A 466 10.39 -3.01 -25.09
N PRO A 467 9.57 -3.88 -25.68
CA PRO A 467 8.17 -3.55 -25.97
C PRO A 467 7.49 -3.15 -24.67
N PRO A 468 6.57 -2.17 -24.70
CA PRO A 468 5.88 -1.73 -23.51
C PRO A 468 5.04 -2.88 -22.96
N LEU A 469 5.48 -3.46 -21.85
CA LEU A 469 4.67 -4.37 -21.08
C LEU A 469 3.50 -3.55 -20.56
N ALA A 470 2.31 -3.88 -21.03
CA ALA A 470 1.06 -3.30 -20.53
C ALA A 470 1.02 -3.48 -19.00
N GLY A 471 1.06 -2.35 -18.27
CA GLY A 471 0.99 -2.33 -16.81
C GLY A 471 2.28 -1.95 -16.08
N SER A 472 3.39 -1.61 -16.75
CA SER A 472 4.58 -1.14 -16.04
C SER A 472 4.40 0.30 -15.52
N TYR A 473 4.67 0.49 -14.24
CA TYR A 473 4.72 1.79 -13.58
C TYR A 473 5.74 2.71 -14.29
N GLN A 474 5.25 3.73 -14.96
CA GLN A 474 6.04 4.80 -15.57
C GLN A 474 5.82 6.12 -14.81
N ALA A 475 6.09 6.16 -13.51
CA ALA A 475 6.17 7.44 -12.84
C ALA A 475 7.63 7.83 -12.70
N PRO A 476 8.03 9.05 -13.10
CA PRO A 476 9.34 9.56 -12.78
C PRO A 476 9.42 9.74 -11.27
N ILE A 477 10.29 8.97 -10.62
CA ILE A 477 10.71 9.25 -9.26
C ILE A 477 11.80 10.31 -9.41
N GLY A 478 11.41 11.58 -9.34
CA GLY A 478 12.33 12.70 -9.40
C GLY A 478 11.69 13.89 -10.13
N TYR A 479 11.63 15.02 -9.45
CA TYR A 479 11.21 16.28 -10.04
C TYR A 479 12.34 16.82 -10.92
N VAL A 480 12.05 17.08 -12.20
CA VAL A 480 12.84 18.00 -12.99
C VAL A 480 12.37 19.41 -12.60
N ILE A 481 13.18 20.13 -11.85
CA ILE A 481 12.98 21.56 -11.64
C ILE A 481 13.54 22.24 -12.88
N GLU A 482 12.66 22.80 -13.73
CA GLU A 482 13.04 23.78 -14.77
C GLU A 482 13.44 25.10 -14.14
#